data_430859cf95e8d75168a01423e56c4a5f
#
_entry.id   430859cf95e8d75168a01423e56c4a5f
#
_cell.length_a   1.000
_cell.length_b   1.000
_cell.length_c   1.000
_cell.angle_alpha   90.00
_cell.angle_beta   90.00
_cell.angle_gamma   90.00
#
_symmetry.space_group_name_H-M   'P 1'
#
loop_
_entity.id
_entity.type
_entity.pdbx_description
1 polymer ?
#
loop_
_entity_poly.entity_id
_entity_poly.type
_entity_poly.pdbx_seq_one_letter_code
_entity_poly.pdbx_strand_id
1 'polypeptide(L)'
;MVDGAEAVFVGIDVGGTNVAAGVVNAEGRLLAIVKKRTETSDGDALVAQLAEMVRELLTTRPAKAGSASTPETGALRAVGVGIPGFLDARRGVVRHAANLRLRDYPLADRLGALLDAPVMLDNDVRMYAYGEAAVGAAAGYDHALVVTVGTGLACAVTHRGRLLSGGDLAGEIGH
;
A
#
# COMPACT_ATOMS: atom_id res chain seq x y z
N MET A 1 26.77 -16.75 9.50
CA MET A 1 26.01 -15.63 10.12
C MET A 1 25.52 -14.81 8.94
N VAL A 2 24.24 -14.88 8.66
CA VAL A 2 23.63 -14.14 7.54
C VAL A 2 23.52 -12.69 8.01
N ASP A 3 24.19 -11.82 7.27
CA ASP A 3 24.25 -10.38 7.50
C ASP A 3 22.80 -9.85 7.59
N GLY A 4 22.45 -9.28 8.76
CA GLY A 4 21.06 -8.96 9.10
C GLY A 4 20.59 -7.65 8.48
N ALA A 5 20.40 -7.61 7.17
CA ALA A 5 19.67 -6.50 6.56
C ALA A 5 18.26 -6.44 7.18
N GLU A 6 17.94 -5.32 7.83
CA GLU A 6 16.65 -5.10 8.48
C GLU A 6 15.51 -5.26 7.47
N ALA A 7 14.55 -6.14 7.77
CA ALA A 7 13.41 -6.37 6.90
C ALA A 7 12.56 -5.09 6.77
N VAL A 8 12.25 -4.69 5.54
CA VAL A 8 11.39 -3.54 5.27
C VAL A 8 10.20 -3.92 4.40
N PHE A 9 9.13 -3.16 4.56
CA PHE A 9 7.90 -3.28 3.81
C PHE A 9 7.58 -1.92 3.19
N VAL A 10 6.94 -1.92 2.04
CA VAL A 10 6.48 -0.68 1.40
C VAL A 10 4.97 -0.68 1.30
N GLY A 11 4.34 0.39 1.77
CA GLY A 11 2.92 0.68 1.54
C GLY A 11 2.77 1.73 0.45
N ILE A 12 1.86 1.51 -0.48
CA ILE A 12 1.54 2.45 -1.56
C ILE A 12 0.04 2.77 -1.49
N ASP A 13 -0.29 4.05 -1.48
CA ASP A 13 -1.65 4.58 -1.57
C ASP A 13 -1.82 5.25 -2.93
N VAL A 14 -2.59 4.63 -3.82
CA VAL A 14 -2.81 5.10 -5.20
C VAL A 14 -4.12 5.86 -5.26
N GLY A 15 -4.05 7.18 -5.24
CA GLY A 15 -5.21 8.02 -5.55
C GLY A 15 -5.31 8.37 -7.03
N GLY A 16 -6.45 8.88 -7.46
CA GLY A 16 -6.67 9.31 -8.86
C GLY A 16 -5.83 10.50 -9.30
N THR A 17 -5.29 11.29 -8.37
CA THR A 17 -4.49 12.49 -8.66
C THR A 17 -3.07 12.37 -8.13
N ASN A 18 -2.90 11.81 -6.94
CA ASN A 18 -1.61 11.68 -6.29
C ASN A 18 -1.44 10.25 -5.79
N VAL A 19 -0.21 9.77 -5.83
CA VAL A 19 0.22 8.53 -5.24
C VAL A 19 1.23 8.81 -4.14
N ALA A 20 1.08 8.14 -2.99
CA ALA A 20 2.02 8.18 -1.89
C ALA A 20 2.59 6.78 -1.66
N ALA A 21 3.88 6.69 -1.40
CA ALA A 21 4.54 5.45 -1.00
C ALA A 21 5.38 5.71 0.24
N GLY A 22 5.36 4.76 1.18
CA GLY A 22 6.12 4.84 2.41
C GLY A 22 6.80 3.51 2.73
N VAL A 23 8.04 3.56 3.22
CA VAL A 23 8.75 2.38 3.70
C VAL A 23 8.65 2.30 5.22
N VAL A 24 8.32 1.12 5.73
CA VAL A 24 8.19 0.83 7.15
C VAL A 24 9.09 -0.34 7.55
N ASN A 25 9.50 -0.37 8.80
CA ASN A 25 10.19 -1.53 9.38
C ASN A 25 9.21 -2.58 9.90
N ALA A 26 9.72 -3.66 10.47
CA ALA A 26 8.91 -4.77 10.98
C ALA A 26 7.96 -4.38 12.13
N GLU A 27 8.29 -3.31 12.87
CA GLU A 27 7.47 -2.75 13.95
C GLU A 27 6.40 -1.77 13.46
N GLY A 28 6.28 -1.55 12.12
CA GLY A 28 5.33 -0.62 11.53
C GLY A 28 5.75 0.85 11.61
N ARG A 29 7.01 1.15 12.00
CA ARG A 29 7.52 2.52 12.05
C ARG A 29 7.81 3.02 10.65
N LEU A 30 7.23 4.17 10.28
CA LEU A 30 7.50 4.84 9.02
C LEU A 30 8.94 5.39 9.01
N LEU A 31 9.71 5.01 8.00
CA LEU A 31 11.11 5.37 7.83
C LEU A 31 11.31 6.48 6.80
N ALA A 32 10.57 6.42 5.70
CA ALA A 32 10.58 7.45 4.66
C ALA A 32 9.25 7.42 3.89
N ILE A 33 8.94 8.53 3.22
CA ILE A 33 7.76 8.68 2.37
C ILE A 33 8.11 9.49 1.12
N VAL A 34 7.50 9.13 0.00
CA VAL A 34 7.54 9.88 -1.25
C VAL A 34 6.13 10.07 -1.78
N LYS A 35 5.87 11.24 -2.40
CA LYS A 35 4.59 11.54 -3.05
C LYS A 35 4.86 12.06 -4.44
N LYS A 36 4.05 11.59 -5.41
CA LYS A 36 4.10 12.03 -6.82
C LYS A 36 2.68 12.21 -7.36
N ARG A 37 2.53 12.88 -8.48
CA ARG A 37 1.28 12.84 -9.24
C ARG A 37 1.10 11.44 -9.80
N THR A 38 -0.13 10.94 -9.75
CA THR A 38 -0.45 9.60 -10.28
C THR A 38 -0.34 9.60 -11.79
N GLU A 39 0.41 8.65 -12.32
CA GLU A 39 0.43 8.36 -13.74
C GLU A 39 -0.89 7.67 -14.14
N THR A 40 -1.58 8.22 -15.14
CA THR A 40 -2.91 7.76 -15.55
C THR A 40 -3.02 7.52 -17.06
N SER A 41 -1.89 7.50 -17.79
CA SER A 41 -1.88 7.24 -19.22
C SER A 41 -2.34 5.80 -19.51
N ASP A 42 -1.73 4.84 -18.85
CA ASP A 42 -2.09 3.42 -18.92
C ASP A 42 -1.58 2.65 -17.68
N GLY A 43 -1.94 1.37 -17.58
CA GLY A 43 -1.57 0.54 -16.43
C GLY A 43 -0.08 0.23 -16.33
N ASP A 44 0.60 0.06 -17.45
CA ASP A 44 2.03 -0.26 -17.46
C ASP A 44 2.87 0.94 -17.04
N ALA A 45 2.47 2.15 -17.45
CA ALA A 45 3.10 3.39 -17.02
C ALA A 45 2.89 3.62 -15.50
N LEU A 46 1.68 3.35 -14.99
CA LEU A 46 1.42 3.40 -13.55
C LEU A 46 2.32 2.41 -12.80
N VAL A 47 2.37 1.15 -13.21
CA VAL A 47 3.21 0.14 -12.56
C VAL A 47 4.70 0.51 -12.60
N ALA A 48 5.18 1.06 -13.72
CA ALA A 48 6.56 1.54 -13.82
C ALA A 48 6.84 2.68 -12.81
N GLN A 49 5.91 3.64 -12.68
CA GLN A 49 6.00 4.70 -11.68
C GLN A 49 6.06 4.15 -10.26
N LEU A 50 5.15 3.20 -9.90
CA LEU A 50 5.13 2.59 -8.58
C LEU A 50 6.44 1.88 -8.26
N ALA A 51 6.98 1.12 -9.23
CA ALA A 51 8.26 0.43 -9.07
C ALA A 51 9.42 1.42 -8.87
N GLU A 52 9.43 2.53 -9.60
CA GLU A 52 10.43 3.60 -9.42
C GLU A 52 10.35 4.22 -8.03
N MET A 53 9.14 4.52 -7.53
CA MET A 53 8.95 5.08 -6.19
C MET A 53 9.44 4.13 -5.10
N VAL A 54 9.20 2.82 -5.24
CA VAL A 54 9.73 1.81 -4.31
C VAL A 54 11.27 1.81 -4.33
N ARG A 55 11.89 1.81 -5.51
CA ARG A 55 13.36 1.85 -5.62
C ARG A 55 13.94 3.14 -5.02
N GLU A 56 13.32 4.27 -5.25
CA GLU A 56 13.70 5.55 -4.65
C GLU A 56 13.70 5.47 -3.12
N LEU A 57 12.61 4.95 -2.52
CA LEU A 57 12.50 4.77 -1.08
C LEU A 57 13.58 3.84 -0.50
N LEU A 58 13.92 2.78 -1.20
CA LEU A 58 14.94 1.83 -0.75
C LEU A 58 16.35 2.42 -0.81
N THR A 59 16.60 3.36 -1.72
CA THR A 59 17.92 4.01 -1.88
C THR A 59 18.10 5.25 -1.02
N THR A 60 17.02 5.97 -0.69
CA THR A 60 17.05 7.25 0.04
C THR A 60 16.96 7.09 1.57
N ARG A 61 16.92 5.87 2.09
CA ARG A 61 16.85 5.64 3.55
C ARG A 61 18.03 6.33 4.25
N PRO A 62 17.78 7.22 5.23
CA PRO A 62 18.86 7.75 6.05
C PRO A 62 19.51 6.61 6.84
N ALA A 63 20.84 6.53 6.80
CA ALA A 63 21.60 5.66 7.68
C ALA A 63 21.18 5.91 9.14
N LYS A 64 21.14 4.87 9.96
CA LYS A 64 20.90 5.00 11.42
C LYS A 64 21.76 6.12 11.96
N ALA A 65 21.18 7.07 12.68
CA ALA A 65 21.92 8.14 13.34
C ALA A 65 23.03 7.51 14.23
N GLY A 66 24.30 7.74 13.85
CA GLY A 66 25.46 7.22 14.57
C GLY A 66 26.24 6.10 13.86
N SER A 67 25.81 5.64 12.68
CA SER A 67 26.57 4.69 11.86
C SER A 67 27.24 5.41 10.69
N ALA A 68 28.55 5.29 10.57
CA ALA A 68 29.35 5.78 9.45
C ALA A 68 29.30 4.83 8.23
N SER A 69 28.35 3.92 8.19
CA SER A 69 28.18 2.92 7.12
C SER A 69 27.16 3.39 6.08
N THR A 70 27.44 3.05 4.83
CA THR A 70 26.54 3.13 3.66
C THR A 70 25.08 2.84 4.02
N PRO A 71 24.09 3.44 3.31
CA PRO A 71 22.68 3.14 3.54
C PRO A 71 22.48 1.63 3.54
N GLU A 72 22.13 1.06 4.69
CA GLU A 72 21.76 -0.35 4.75
C GLU A 72 20.48 -0.50 3.95
N THR A 73 20.61 -1.02 2.74
CA THR A 73 19.48 -1.45 1.92
C THR A 73 18.79 -2.58 2.65
N GLY A 74 17.74 -2.27 3.42
CA GLY A 74 16.91 -3.29 4.03
C GLY A 74 16.34 -4.20 2.93
N ALA A 75 16.29 -5.50 3.18
CA ALA A 75 15.69 -6.42 2.23
C ALA A 75 14.18 -6.14 2.14
N LEU A 76 13.70 -5.72 0.96
CA LEU A 76 12.26 -5.58 0.69
C LEU A 76 11.59 -6.94 0.87
N ARG A 77 10.63 -7.03 1.78
CA ARG A 77 9.92 -8.28 2.07
C ARG A 77 8.59 -8.38 1.35
N ALA A 78 7.86 -7.28 1.26
CA ALA A 78 6.59 -7.22 0.55
C ALA A 78 6.20 -5.77 0.27
N VAL A 79 5.28 -5.60 -0.68
CA VAL A 79 4.64 -4.33 -1.02
C VAL A 79 3.13 -4.49 -0.83
N GLY A 80 2.50 -3.57 -0.09
CA GLY A 80 1.06 -3.44 0.00
C GLY A 80 0.58 -2.26 -0.84
N VAL A 81 -0.43 -2.46 -1.68
CA VAL A 81 -0.98 -1.41 -2.54
C VAL A 81 -2.46 -1.21 -2.22
N GLY A 82 -2.81 -0.04 -1.71
CA GLY A 82 -4.18 0.45 -1.62
C GLY A 82 -4.54 1.20 -2.90
N ILE A 83 -5.65 0.83 -3.54
CA ILE A 83 -6.07 1.43 -4.82
C ILE A 83 -7.59 1.51 -4.88
N PRO A 84 -8.17 2.62 -5.39
CA PRO A 84 -9.62 2.75 -5.50
C PRO A 84 -10.18 1.88 -6.62
N GLY A 85 -11.45 1.50 -6.50
CA GLY A 85 -12.19 0.77 -7.51
C GLY A 85 -12.53 -0.66 -7.10
N PHE A 86 -12.99 -1.44 -8.09
CA PHE A 86 -13.36 -2.86 -7.89
C PHE A 86 -12.15 -3.75 -8.09
N LEU A 87 -11.87 -4.60 -7.10
CA LEU A 87 -10.66 -5.40 -7.06
C LEU A 87 -10.99 -6.88 -6.86
N ASP A 88 -10.15 -7.73 -7.41
CA ASP A 88 -9.99 -9.12 -6.96
C ASP A 88 -8.68 -9.17 -6.15
N ALA A 89 -8.79 -8.82 -4.88
CA ALA A 89 -7.63 -8.72 -3.98
C ALA A 89 -6.87 -10.05 -3.86
N ARG A 90 -7.59 -11.19 -3.93
CA ARG A 90 -6.97 -12.52 -3.85
C ARG A 90 -6.08 -12.84 -5.05
N ARG A 91 -6.45 -12.33 -6.23
CA ARG A 91 -5.69 -12.50 -7.47
C ARG A 91 -4.76 -11.33 -7.78
N GLY A 92 -4.80 -10.26 -6.98
CA GLY A 92 -4.02 -9.07 -7.24
C GLY A 92 -4.41 -8.32 -8.51
N VAL A 93 -5.70 -8.39 -8.90
CA VAL A 93 -6.22 -7.83 -10.15
C VAL A 93 -7.13 -6.65 -9.87
N VAL A 94 -6.88 -5.53 -10.54
CA VAL A 94 -7.81 -4.39 -10.58
C VAL A 94 -8.86 -4.69 -11.64
N ARG A 95 -10.09 -5.01 -11.22
CA ARG A 95 -11.21 -5.30 -12.13
C ARG A 95 -11.67 -4.06 -12.86
N HIS A 96 -11.81 -2.96 -12.13
CA HIS A 96 -12.17 -1.67 -12.72
C HIS A 96 -11.78 -0.51 -11.81
N ALA A 97 -10.99 0.41 -12.34
CA ALA A 97 -10.67 1.69 -11.72
C ALA A 97 -10.71 2.79 -12.80
N ALA A 98 -11.87 3.46 -12.92
CA ALA A 98 -12.14 4.40 -14.00
C ALA A 98 -11.14 5.56 -14.03
N ASN A 99 -10.82 6.14 -12.87
CA ASN A 99 -9.91 7.28 -12.72
C ASN A 99 -8.45 6.93 -13.07
N LEU A 100 -8.11 5.64 -13.07
CA LEU A 100 -6.77 5.12 -13.39
C LEU A 100 -6.75 4.39 -14.74
N ARG A 101 -7.88 4.36 -15.44
CA ARG A 101 -8.05 3.67 -16.74
C ARG A 101 -7.66 2.20 -16.72
N LEU A 102 -7.86 1.55 -15.55
CA LEU A 102 -7.56 0.14 -15.39
C LEU A 102 -8.82 -0.71 -15.57
N ARG A 103 -8.68 -1.81 -16.29
CA ARG A 103 -9.71 -2.84 -16.45
C ARG A 103 -9.05 -4.21 -16.53
N ASP A 104 -9.47 -5.14 -15.66
CA ASP A 104 -8.95 -6.51 -15.56
C ASP A 104 -7.40 -6.57 -15.59
N TYR A 105 -6.77 -5.62 -14.88
CA TYR A 105 -5.33 -5.41 -14.93
C TYR A 105 -4.63 -6.15 -13.78
N PRO A 106 -3.68 -7.07 -14.05
CA PRO A 106 -2.99 -7.87 -13.04
C PRO A 106 -1.87 -7.07 -12.36
N LEU A 107 -2.24 -6.04 -11.58
CA LEU A 107 -1.32 -5.06 -11.02
C LEU A 107 -0.28 -5.71 -10.10
N ALA A 108 -0.71 -6.62 -9.22
CA ALA A 108 0.19 -7.25 -8.26
C ALA A 108 1.27 -8.07 -8.95
N ASP A 109 0.92 -8.88 -9.96
CA ASP A 109 1.89 -9.70 -10.70
C ASP A 109 2.88 -8.83 -11.47
N ARG A 110 2.38 -7.78 -12.14
CA ARG A 110 3.23 -6.88 -12.91
C ARG A 110 4.21 -6.10 -12.04
N LEU A 111 3.71 -5.53 -10.94
CA LEU A 111 4.56 -4.79 -10.01
C LEU A 111 5.55 -5.73 -9.30
N GLY A 112 5.08 -6.92 -8.88
CA GLY A 112 5.92 -7.93 -8.25
C GLY A 112 7.08 -8.39 -9.13
N ALA A 113 6.82 -8.58 -10.43
CA ALA A 113 7.85 -8.92 -11.41
C ALA A 113 8.94 -7.83 -11.56
N LEU A 114 8.56 -6.53 -11.45
CA LEU A 114 9.51 -5.42 -11.52
C LEU A 114 10.34 -5.24 -10.24
N LEU A 115 9.81 -5.68 -9.09
CA LEU A 115 10.42 -5.48 -7.78
C LEU A 115 11.09 -6.73 -7.22
N ASP A 116 10.88 -7.89 -7.83
CA ASP A 116 11.27 -9.20 -7.31
C ASP A 116 10.79 -9.40 -5.86
N ALA A 117 9.54 -8.99 -5.59
CA ALA A 117 8.95 -9.01 -4.25
C ALA A 117 7.44 -9.31 -4.31
N PRO A 118 6.89 -9.98 -3.29
CA PRO A 118 5.45 -10.18 -3.17
C PRO A 118 4.70 -8.85 -3.11
N VAL A 119 3.62 -8.74 -3.89
CA VAL A 119 2.73 -7.56 -3.88
C VAL A 119 1.32 -8.00 -3.46
N MET A 120 0.78 -7.33 -2.47
CA MET A 120 -0.60 -7.49 -2.02
C MET A 120 -1.42 -6.26 -2.42
N LEU A 121 -2.63 -6.49 -2.87
CA LEU A 121 -3.55 -5.45 -3.34
C LEU A 121 -4.84 -5.49 -2.51
N ASP A 122 -5.31 -4.33 -2.06
CA ASP A 122 -6.63 -4.18 -1.48
C ASP A 122 -7.18 -2.77 -1.80
N ASN A 123 -8.44 -2.54 -1.48
CA ASN A 123 -9.06 -1.22 -1.58
C ASN A 123 -8.36 -0.22 -0.64
N ASP A 124 -8.22 1.04 -1.08
CA ASP A 124 -7.54 2.12 -0.35
C ASP A 124 -8.11 2.35 1.06
N VAL A 125 -9.45 2.41 1.19
CA VAL A 125 -10.13 2.59 2.49
C VAL A 125 -9.90 1.40 3.42
N ARG A 126 -9.88 0.18 2.88
CA ARG A 126 -9.61 -1.04 3.64
C ARG A 126 -8.18 -1.07 4.13
N MET A 127 -7.21 -0.70 3.28
CA MET A 127 -5.80 -0.60 3.67
C MET A 127 -5.58 0.47 4.74
N TYR A 128 -6.26 1.63 4.61
CA TYR A 128 -6.25 2.67 5.62
C TYR A 128 -6.79 2.16 6.96
N ALA A 129 -7.96 1.50 6.96
CA ALA A 129 -8.54 0.94 8.18
C ALA A 129 -7.67 -0.14 8.83
N TYR A 130 -6.99 -0.96 8.03
CA TYR A 130 -6.03 -1.93 8.53
C TYR A 130 -4.85 -1.24 9.23
N GLY A 131 -4.30 -0.19 8.63
CA GLY A 131 -3.23 0.61 9.24
C GLY A 131 -3.64 1.22 10.57
N GLU A 132 -4.84 1.82 10.65
CA GLU A 132 -5.39 2.38 11.88
C GLU A 132 -5.59 1.32 12.97
N ALA A 133 -6.01 0.12 12.62
CA ALA A 133 -6.17 -0.97 13.57
C ALA A 133 -4.84 -1.59 14.03
N ALA A 134 -3.81 -1.57 13.17
CA ALA A 134 -2.51 -2.14 13.47
C ALA A 134 -1.64 -1.22 14.35
N VAL A 135 -1.55 0.07 13.98
CA VAL A 135 -0.59 1.01 14.60
C VAL A 135 -1.17 2.41 14.82
N GLY A 136 -2.44 2.65 14.48
CA GLY A 136 -3.09 3.96 14.54
C GLY A 136 -4.12 4.10 15.65
N ALA A 137 -5.12 4.96 15.43
CA ALA A 137 -6.12 5.33 16.43
C ALA A 137 -7.08 4.19 16.81
N ALA A 138 -7.21 3.16 15.98
CA ALA A 138 -8.03 1.99 16.24
C ALA A 138 -7.25 0.82 16.89
N ALA A 139 -5.95 1.00 17.15
CA ALA A 139 -5.13 -0.03 17.78
C ALA A 139 -5.61 -0.35 19.20
N GLY A 140 -5.75 -1.65 19.49
CA GLY A 140 -6.20 -2.13 20.80
C GLY A 140 -7.72 -2.16 21.01
N TYR A 141 -8.51 -1.69 20.05
CA TYR A 141 -9.97 -1.83 20.10
C TYR A 141 -10.43 -3.15 19.48
N ASP A 142 -11.35 -3.83 20.13
CA ASP A 142 -11.95 -5.06 19.60
C ASP A 142 -12.74 -4.81 18.32
N HIS A 143 -13.43 -3.65 18.26
CA HIS A 143 -14.22 -3.25 17.11
C HIS A 143 -13.94 -1.80 16.76
N ALA A 144 -13.71 -1.52 15.48
CA ALA A 144 -13.61 -0.16 14.99
C ALA A 144 -14.33 -0.01 13.64
N LEU A 145 -15.00 1.11 13.49
CA LEU A 145 -15.54 1.58 12.21
C LEU A 145 -14.66 2.74 11.75
N VAL A 146 -14.01 2.56 10.62
CA VAL A 146 -13.23 3.62 9.98
C VAL A 146 -14.04 4.17 8.83
N VAL A 147 -14.27 5.48 8.83
CA VAL A 147 -15.05 6.19 7.81
C VAL A 147 -14.14 7.20 7.13
N THR A 148 -14.08 7.15 5.83
CA THR A 148 -13.39 8.15 5.02
C THR A 148 -14.42 9.07 4.36
N VAL A 149 -14.20 10.37 4.51
CA VAL A 149 -15.04 11.43 3.93
C VAL A 149 -14.14 12.29 3.02
N GLY A 150 -14.37 12.20 1.72
CA GLY A 150 -13.58 12.91 0.72
C GLY A 150 -14.44 13.23 -0.49
N THR A 151 -13.98 12.91 -1.69
CA THR A 151 -14.80 12.98 -2.92
C THR A 151 -16.01 12.05 -2.84
N GLY A 152 -15.87 10.93 -2.10
CA GLY A 152 -16.91 9.96 -1.78
C GLY A 152 -16.97 9.69 -0.29
N LEU A 153 -17.89 8.82 0.10
CA LEU A 153 -18.03 8.30 1.46
C LEU A 153 -17.82 6.78 1.40
N ALA A 154 -16.85 6.30 2.16
CA ALA A 154 -16.62 4.86 2.27
C ALA A 154 -16.29 4.48 3.72
N CYS A 155 -16.46 3.21 4.06
CA CYS A 155 -16.09 2.74 5.40
C CYS A 155 -15.47 1.34 5.35
N ALA A 156 -14.76 1.01 6.42
CA ALA A 156 -14.31 -0.34 6.68
C ALA A 156 -14.49 -0.66 8.17
N VAL A 157 -14.79 -1.91 8.47
CA VAL A 157 -14.96 -2.39 9.84
C VAL A 157 -13.82 -3.33 10.17
N THR A 158 -13.23 -3.13 11.35
CA THR A 158 -12.26 -4.09 11.90
C THR A 158 -12.83 -4.78 13.14
N HIS A 159 -12.47 -6.03 13.29
CA HIS A 159 -12.75 -6.84 14.46
C HIS A 159 -11.48 -7.51 14.93
N ARG A 160 -11.03 -7.19 16.16
CA ARG A 160 -9.78 -7.70 16.74
C ARG A 160 -8.57 -7.54 15.80
N GLY A 161 -8.41 -6.33 15.25
CA GLY A 161 -7.33 -6.00 14.34
C GLY A 161 -7.43 -6.61 12.93
N ARG A 162 -8.55 -7.26 12.60
CA ARG A 162 -8.78 -7.86 11.27
C ARG A 162 -9.90 -7.12 10.54
N LEU A 163 -9.70 -6.87 9.27
CA LEU A 163 -10.76 -6.34 8.42
C LEU A 163 -11.89 -7.35 8.26
N LEU A 164 -13.12 -6.92 8.47
CA LEU A 164 -14.29 -7.70 8.10
C LEU A 164 -14.43 -7.68 6.58
N SER A 165 -14.47 -8.87 5.99
CA SER A 165 -14.72 -9.05 4.57
C SER A 165 -16.19 -9.42 4.36
N GLY A 166 -16.89 -8.66 3.53
CA GLY A 166 -18.28 -8.89 3.14
C GLY A 166 -18.42 -8.93 1.61
N GLY A 167 -17.54 -9.66 0.92
CA GLY A 167 -17.40 -9.57 -0.52
C GLY A 167 -16.61 -8.31 -0.92
N ASP A 168 -16.31 -8.16 -2.20
CA ASP A 168 -15.45 -7.09 -2.73
C ASP A 168 -16.08 -5.68 -2.63
N LEU A 169 -17.34 -5.56 -2.16
CA LEU A 169 -18.09 -4.31 -2.03
C LEU A 169 -18.37 -3.91 -0.57
N ALA A 170 -17.84 -4.62 0.41
CA ALA A 170 -18.06 -4.27 1.80
C ALA A 170 -17.40 -2.94 2.15
N GLY A 171 -18.22 -1.97 2.53
CA GLY A 171 -17.75 -0.62 2.89
C GLY A 171 -18.05 0.46 1.86
N GLU A 172 -18.55 0.12 0.70
CA GLU A 172 -19.00 1.06 -0.33
C GLU A 172 -20.39 1.63 0.04
N ILE A 173 -20.44 2.49 1.08
CA ILE A 173 -21.68 3.05 1.62
C ILE A 173 -22.12 4.34 0.92
N GLY A 174 -21.34 4.86 0.00
CA GLY A 174 -21.58 6.10 -0.72
C GLY A 174 -22.29 5.94 -2.07
N HIS A 175 -22.81 4.77 -2.39
CA HIS A 175 -23.53 4.44 -3.63
C HIS A 175 -24.98 4.14 -3.38
#